data_1ffc55c2c8b436b219ba703bca8014fd
#
_entry.id   1ffc55c2c8b436b219ba703bca8014fd
#
_cell.length_a   1.000
_cell.length_b   1.000
_cell.length_c   1.000
_cell.angle_alpha   90.00
_cell.angle_beta   90.00
_cell.angle_gamma   90.00
#
_symmetry.space_group_name_H-M   'P 1'
#
loop_
_entity.id
_entity.type
_entity.pdbx_description
1 polymer ?
#
loop_
_entity_poly.entity_id
_entity_poly.type
_entity_poly.pdbx_seq_one_letter_code
_entity_poly.pdbx_strand_id
1 'polypeptide(L)'
;MSAKEVKFSVDARDRMLRGIDTLAHAVRVTLGPKGRNVVLDKSYGAPRITKDGVTVAKEIELEDKFENMGAQMVREVASRTSDQAGDGTTTATVLAHAIVREGAKAVAAGMNPMDLKRGVDLAVEAVVAELQKNSKNVTSNEEIAQVGTISANGDAEIGQFIADAMKKVGNEGVITVEEAKSLETELEVVEGMQFDRGYISPYFITNADKMRVEMEDPYILICEKKLSGLQEILPLLEAVVQTSKPLMIIAEDIEGEALATLVVNKLRGGLKVAAVKAPGFGDRRKAMLEDIAVLTAGTMISPDLGIKLESATVAMLGRAKKVMIDKENTTIVSGAGKKADIQARIAQLKAQIEETTSDYDKEKLQERLAKLAGGVAVLRVGGATEIEVKERKDRVDDAMHATRAAVEEGILPGGGVALLRAGEALKKLRTQNDDQKTGVEIVRRALSWPARQIALNAGEDGSIIVGKILDKDTYAYGFDAQSGEYVNMMSKGIIDPTKVVRAALQGAASVAGLLITTEAMVADVPKQQAPAMPGGGMGGMDF
;
A
#
# COMPACT_ATOMS: atom_id res chain seq x y z
N MET A 1 -22.60 3.29 28.63
CA MET A 1 -21.55 4.06 27.97
C MET A 1 -20.47 4.40 28.99
N SER A 2 -19.18 4.28 28.65
CA SER A 2 -18.11 4.73 29.54
C SER A 2 -18.11 6.27 29.61
N ALA A 3 -17.71 6.84 30.76
CA ALA A 3 -17.51 8.28 30.89
C ALA A 3 -16.44 8.75 29.88
N LYS A 4 -16.59 9.98 29.39
CA LYS A 4 -15.64 10.60 28.48
C LYS A 4 -14.84 11.67 29.20
N GLU A 5 -13.55 11.73 28.94
CA GLU A 5 -12.68 12.85 29.29
C GLU A 5 -12.54 13.76 28.06
N VAL A 6 -12.63 15.06 28.26
CA VAL A 6 -12.55 16.06 27.19
C VAL A 6 -11.40 17.02 27.50
N LYS A 7 -10.53 17.23 26.54
CA LYS A 7 -9.46 18.23 26.58
C LYS A 7 -9.71 19.30 25.54
N PHE A 8 -9.33 20.53 25.85
CA PHE A 8 -9.58 21.69 25.01
C PHE A 8 -8.31 22.52 24.82
N SER A 9 -8.31 23.28 23.72
CA SER A 9 -7.37 24.37 23.46
C SER A 9 -5.91 23.94 23.59
N VAL A 10 -5.12 24.61 24.43
CA VAL A 10 -3.67 24.37 24.57
C VAL A 10 -3.37 22.98 25.08
N ASP A 11 -4.09 22.47 26.12
CA ASP A 11 -3.83 21.12 26.68
C ASP A 11 -4.08 20.02 25.62
N ALA A 12 -5.16 20.16 24.83
CA ALA A 12 -5.44 19.22 23.74
C ALA A 12 -4.32 19.25 22.69
N ARG A 13 -3.91 20.44 22.23
CA ARG A 13 -2.86 20.59 21.23
C ARG A 13 -1.51 20.10 21.68
N ASP A 14 -1.11 20.39 22.91
CA ASP A 14 0.19 19.97 23.46
C ASP A 14 0.30 18.45 23.55
N ARG A 15 -0.75 17.77 24.01
CA ARG A 15 -0.77 16.30 24.09
C ARG A 15 -0.73 15.69 22.69
N MET A 16 -1.55 16.19 21.78
CA MET A 16 -1.55 15.76 20.40
C MET A 16 -0.16 15.90 19.75
N LEU A 17 0.51 17.05 19.94
CA LEU A 17 1.85 17.29 19.40
C LEU A 17 2.90 16.34 19.97
N ARG A 18 2.86 16.04 21.29
CA ARG A 18 3.78 15.05 21.87
C ARG A 18 3.64 13.67 21.24
N GLY A 19 2.40 13.23 21.02
CA GLY A 19 2.17 11.96 20.32
C GLY A 19 2.70 11.96 18.89
N ILE A 20 2.45 13.04 18.14
CA ILE A 20 2.96 13.23 16.78
C ILE A 20 4.50 13.25 16.76
N ASP A 21 5.12 14.00 17.69
CA ASP A 21 6.58 14.09 17.81
C ASP A 21 7.19 12.71 18.09
N THR A 22 6.61 11.93 19.00
CA THR A 22 7.09 10.59 19.36
C THR A 22 7.08 9.66 18.15
N LEU A 23 5.97 9.57 17.43
CA LEU A 23 5.86 8.73 16.24
C LEU A 23 6.80 9.22 15.12
N ALA A 24 6.77 10.51 14.82
CA ALA A 24 7.60 11.06 13.74
C ALA A 24 9.10 10.89 14.01
N HIS A 25 9.54 10.99 15.26
CA HIS A 25 10.94 10.77 15.64
C HIS A 25 11.37 9.32 15.42
N ALA A 26 10.51 8.34 15.72
CA ALA A 26 10.80 6.93 15.50
C ALA A 26 10.86 6.59 14.00
N VAL A 27 9.94 7.18 13.20
CA VAL A 27 9.86 6.88 11.76
C VAL A 27 10.97 7.58 10.96
N ARG A 28 11.25 8.86 11.20
CA ARG A 28 12.18 9.67 10.37
C ARG A 28 13.63 9.18 10.35
N VAL A 29 14.05 8.37 11.34
CA VAL A 29 15.42 7.83 11.40
C VAL A 29 15.72 6.85 10.27
N THR A 30 14.68 6.33 9.63
CA THR A 30 14.80 5.36 8.52
C THR A 30 15.02 6.03 7.16
N LEU A 31 14.81 7.36 7.05
CA LEU A 31 14.78 8.08 5.79
C LEU A 31 16.17 8.21 5.14
N GLY A 32 16.24 7.90 3.85
CA GLY A 32 17.40 8.10 2.99
C GLY A 32 18.45 6.99 3.06
N PRO A 33 19.54 7.09 2.25
CA PRO A 33 20.51 6.01 2.08
C PRO A 33 21.28 5.67 3.36
N LYS A 34 21.49 6.65 4.25
CA LYS A 34 22.10 6.45 5.58
C LYS A 34 21.06 6.38 6.71
N GLY A 35 19.79 6.15 6.37
CA GLY A 35 18.74 5.84 7.33
C GLY A 35 19.04 4.53 8.09
N ARG A 36 18.60 4.46 9.35
CA ARG A 36 18.88 3.35 10.26
C ARG A 36 17.67 2.48 10.50
N ASN A 37 17.91 1.25 10.89
CA ASN A 37 16.86 0.31 11.25
C ASN A 37 16.21 0.69 12.59
N VAL A 38 14.94 0.34 12.72
CA VAL A 38 14.18 0.34 13.97
C VAL A 38 13.94 -1.11 14.39
N VAL A 39 14.10 -1.39 15.70
CA VAL A 39 13.82 -2.70 16.28
C VAL A 39 12.45 -2.65 16.93
N LEU A 40 11.57 -3.55 16.55
CA LEU A 40 10.20 -3.65 17.05
C LEU A 40 10.05 -4.91 17.90
N ASP A 41 9.51 -4.76 19.10
CA ASP A 41 9.17 -5.88 19.96
C ASP A 41 8.00 -6.68 19.37
N LYS A 42 7.97 -7.97 19.61
CA LYS A 42 6.87 -8.86 19.20
C LYS A 42 6.42 -9.68 20.39
N SER A 43 5.11 -9.80 20.55
CA SER A 43 4.50 -10.60 21.63
C SER A 43 4.95 -12.07 21.58
N TYR A 44 5.32 -12.58 20.41
CA TYR A 44 5.84 -13.93 20.18
C TYR A 44 6.93 -13.90 19.12
N GLY A 45 8.04 -14.65 19.34
CA GLY A 45 9.15 -14.76 18.41
C GLY A 45 10.25 -13.72 18.63
N ALA A 46 11.16 -13.62 17.65
CA ALA A 46 12.25 -12.66 17.69
C ALA A 46 11.75 -11.23 17.36
N PRO A 47 12.41 -10.19 17.89
CA PRO A 47 12.14 -8.81 17.51
C PRO A 47 12.27 -8.63 15.99
N ARG A 48 11.40 -7.80 15.39
CA ARG A 48 11.47 -7.45 13.98
C ARG A 48 12.40 -6.25 13.78
N ILE A 49 13.27 -6.35 12.79
CA ILE A 49 14.13 -5.23 12.36
C ILE A 49 13.59 -4.74 11.01
N THR A 50 13.38 -3.43 10.89
CA THR A 50 12.84 -2.85 9.65
C THR A 50 13.32 -1.41 9.44
N LYS A 51 13.33 -0.98 8.16
CA LYS A 51 13.44 0.42 7.74
C LYS A 51 12.13 0.97 7.17
N ASP A 52 11.12 0.12 7.00
CA ASP A 52 9.83 0.56 6.46
C ASP A 52 9.09 1.46 7.46
N GLY A 53 8.80 2.68 7.02
CA GLY A 53 8.17 3.71 7.85
C GLY A 53 6.76 3.37 8.28
N VAL A 54 5.95 2.71 7.44
CA VAL A 54 4.58 2.34 7.80
C VAL A 54 4.56 1.21 8.83
N THR A 55 5.45 0.25 8.72
CA THR A 55 5.61 -0.82 9.73
C THR A 55 5.98 -0.24 11.09
N VAL A 56 6.95 0.69 11.13
CA VAL A 56 7.31 1.37 12.39
C VAL A 56 6.13 2.16 12.94
N ALA A 57 5.42 2.91 12.10
CA ALA A 57 4.28 3.73 12.54
C ALA A 57 3.12 2.89 13.09
N LYS A 58 2.88 1.70 12.54
CA LYS A 58 1.81 0.79 13.00
C LYS A 58 2.05 0.19 14.38
N GLU A 59 3.30 -0.02 14.77
CA GLU A 59 3.66 -0.60 16.07
C GLU A 59 3.69 0.43 17.21
N ILE A 60 3.61 1.73 16.92
CA ILE A 60 3.65 2.76 17.96
C ILE A 60 2.26 2.96 18.54
N GLU A 61 2.13 2.58 19.82
CA GLU A 61 0.96 2.83 20.66
C GLU A 61 1.42 3.48 21.96
N LEU A 62 0.77 4.58 22.34
CA LEU A 62 1.15 5.38 23.50
C LEU A 62 0.15 5.17 24.64
N GLU A 63 0.64 5.17 25.87
CA GLU A 63 -0.16 4.96 27.08
C GLU A 63 -1.19 6.09 27.30
N ASP A 64 -0.77 7.35 27.13
CA ASP A 64 -1.70 8.49 27.18
C ASP A 64 -2.61 8.50 25.94
N LYS A 65 -3.91 8.38 26.15
CA LYS A 65 -4.90 8.29 25.06
C LYS A 65 -4.92 9.50 24.15
N PHE A 66 -4.69 10.70 24.67
CA PHE A 66 -4.67 11.94 23.88
C PHE A 66 -3.40 12.05 23.05
N GLU A 67 -2.25 11.68 23.61
CA GLU A 67 -1.00 11.56 22.86
C GLU A 67 -1.12 10.48 21.76
N ASN A 68 -1.72 9.34 22.13
CA ASN A 68 -1.94 8.24 21.18
C ASN A 68 -2.86 8.65 20.02
N MET A 69 -3.90 9.47 20.25
CA MET A 69 -4.74 10.01 19.15
C MET A 69 -3.91 10.82 18.17
N GLY A 70 -2.97 11.66 18.64
CA GLY A 70 -2.04 12.40 17.79
C GLY A 70 -1.14 11.47 16.96
N ALA A 71 -0.55 10.46 17.59
CA ALA A 71 0.26 9.45 16.93
C ALA A 71 -0.54 8.68 15.87
N GLN A 72 -1.77 8.25 16.21
CA GLN A 72 -2.64 7.52 15.28
C GLN A 72 -3.03 8.32 14.04
N MET A 73 -3.23 9.63 14.16
CA MET A 73 -3.52 10.50 13.00
C MET A 73 -2.34 10.52 12.01
N VAL A 74 -1.10 10.59 12.50
CA VAL A 74 0.08 10.53 11.62
C VAL A 74 0.32 9.11 11.10
N ARG A 75 0.02 8.07 11.89
CA ARG A 75 0.02 6.68 11.39
C ARG A 75 -0.93 6.51 10.21
N GLU A 76 -2.10 7.14 10.24
CA GLU A 76 -3.04 7.13 9.11
C GLU A 76 -2.44 7.76 7.84
N VAL A 77 -1.62 8.83 7.97
CA VAL A 77 -0.90 9.40 6.82
C VAL A 77 0.03 8.37 6.18
N ALA A 78 0.84 7.68 6.99
CA ALA A 78 1.76 6.66 6.50
C ALA A 78 1.00 5.49 5.81
N SER A 79 -0.09 5.02 6.43
CA SER A 79 -0.91 3.94 5.89
C SER A 79 -1.57 4.31 4.56
N ARG A 80 -2.17 5.50 4.45
CA ARG A 80 -2.78 5.98 3.19
C ARG A 80 -1.75 6.18 2.07
N THR A 81 -0.56 6.67 2.40
CA THR A 81 0.51 6.82 1.42
C THR A 81 0.96 5.46 0.90
N SER A 82 1.10 4.47 1.79
CA SER A 82 1.36 3.08 1.41
C SER A 82 0.27 2.51 0.50
N ASP A 83 -1.02 2.72 0.84
CA ASP A 83 -2.15 2.21 0.05
C ASP A 83 -2.20 2.84 -1.36
N GLN A 84 -1.86 4.14 -1.50
CA GLN A 84 -1.96 4.87 -2.76
C GLN A 84 -0.75 4.71 -3.68
N ALA A 85 0.45 4.68 -3.11
CA ALA A 85 1.71 4.72 -3.85
C ALA A 85 2.68 3.58 -3.51
N GLY A 86 2.40 2.83 -2.45
CA GLY A 86 3.19 1.68 -2.00
C GLY A 86 4.55 2.04 -1.37
N ASP A 87 4.96 3.31 -1.44
CA ASP A 87 6.22 3.84 -0.90
C ASP A 87 6.01 5.29 -0.43
N GLY A 88 7.06 5.93 0.11
CA GLY A 88 7.04 7.34 0.55
C GLY A 88 6.42 7.57 1.93
N THR A 89 6.17 6.54 2.70
CA THR A 89 5.53 6.58 4.02
C THR A 89 6.31 7.41 5.04
N THR A 90 7.63 7.30 5.04
CA THR A 90 8.52 8.10 5.89
C THR A 90 8.53 9.56 5.47
N THR A 91 8.56 9.85 4.16
CA THR A 91 8.48 11.22 3.63
C THR A 91 7.16 11.88 4.01
N ALA A 92 6.05 11.17 3.88
CA ALA A 92 4.72 11.65 4.28
C ALA A 92 4.65 11.98 5.78
N THR A 93 5.21 11.12 6.64
CA THR A 93 5.29 11.33 8.08
C THR A 93 6.12 12.58 8.42
N VAL A 94 7.26 12.77 7.77
CA VAL A 94 8.14 13.95 7.97
C VAL A 94 7.44 15.23 7.54
N LEU A 95 6.74 15.22 6.40
CA LEU A 95 5.96 16.36 5.91
C LEU A 95 4.79 16.69 6.85
N ALA A 96 4.01 15.70 7.27
CA ALA A 96 2.90 15.89 8.20
C ALA A 96 3.36 16.50 9.52
N HIS A 97 4.42 15.96 10.10
CA HIS A 97 5.05 16.47 11.31
C HIS A 97 5.48 17.94 11.15
N ALA A 98 6.14 18.29 10.04
CA ALA A 98 6.60 19.65 9.79
C ALA A 98 5.42 20.63 9.65
N ILE A 99 4.38 20.27 8.88
CA ILE A 99 3.19 21.11 8.68
C ILE A 99 2.44 21.31 10.01
N VAL A 100 2.23 20.26 10.79
CA VAL A 100 1.53 20.35 12.08
C VAL A 100 2.29 21.23 13.06
N ARG A 101 3.62 21.04 13.20
CA ARG A 101 4.44 21.85 14.12
C ARG A 101 4.44 23.33 13.78
N GLU A 102 4.59 23.69 12.51
CA GLU A 102 4.54 25.10 12.09
C GLU A 102 3.12 25.64 12.19
N GLY A 103 2.09 24.87 11.85
CA GLY A 103 0.69 25.24 11.99
C GLY A 103 0.29 25.49 13.44
N ALA A 104 0.69 24.62 14.36
CA ALA A 104 0.42 24.79 15.80
C ALA A 104 1.04 26.08 16.38
N LYS A 105 2.23 26.47 15.92
CA LYS A 105 2.84 27.76 16.29
C LYS A 105 2.01 28.95 15.79
N ALA A 106 1.49 28.89 14.58
CA ALA A 106 0.66 29.95 14.00
C ALA A 106 -0.68 30.07 14.75
N VAL A 107 -1.32 28.94 15.10
CA VAL A 107 -2.55 28.91 15.92
C VAL A 107 -2.30 29.47 17.32
N ALA A 108 -1.18 29.10 17.96
CA ALA A 108 -0.79 29.63 19.26
C ALA A 108 -0.51 31.15 19.22
N ALA A 109 -0.10 31.68 18.07
CA ALA A 109 0.06 33.11 17.81
C ALA A 109 -1.27 33.83 17.53
N GLY A 110 -2.40 33.14 17.57
CA GLY A 110 -3.74 33.72 17.41
C GLY A 110 -4.25 33.79 15.97
N MET A 111 -3.61 33.14 15.01
CA MET A 111 -4.07 33.07 13.61
C MET A 111 -5.29 32.15 13.48
N ASN A 112 -6.16 32.45 12.52
CA ASN A 112 -7.36 31.66 12.25
C ASN A 112 -7.01 30.28 11.67
N PRO A 113 -7.28 29.17 12.37
CA PRO A 113 -6.92 27.83 11.93
C PRO A 113 -7.56 27.42 10.59
N MET A 114 -8.78 27.91 10.32
CA MET A 114 -9.50 27.59 9.08
C MET A 114 -8.87 28.28 7.87
N ASP A 115 -8.39 29.52 8.03
CA ASP A 115 -7.70 30.24 6.96
C ASP A 115 -6.28 29.70 6.77
N LEU A 116 -5.59 29.31 7.85
CA LEU A 116 -4.32 28.57 7.75
C LEU A 116 -4.49 27.31 6.91
N LYS A 117 -5.55 26.52 7.19
CA LYS A 117 -5.84 25.31 6.42
C LYS A 117 -6.10 25.61 4.94
N ARG A 118 -6.91 26.64 4.63
CA ARG A 118 -7.14 27.07 3.23
C ARG A 118 -5.85 27.46 2.52
N GLY A 119 -4.93 28.12 3.23
CA GLY A 119 -3.61 28.45 2.72
C GLY A 119 -2.75 27.22 2.46
N VAL A 120 -2.81 26.22 3.35
CA VAL A 120 -2.14 24.91 3.16
C VAL A 120 -2.71 24.20 1.93
N ASP A 121 -4.04 24.13 1.79
CA ASP A 121 -4.69 23.45 0.67
C ASP A 121 -4.29 24.10 -0.67
N LEU A 122 -4.33 25.44 -0.77
CA LEU A 122 -3.89 26.19 -1.95
C LEU A 122 -2.42 25.93 -2.31
N ALA A 123 -1.55 25.88 -1.30
CA ALA A 123 -0.12 25.62 -1.51
C ALA A 123 0.12 24.21 -2.04
N VAL A 124 -0.55 23.20 -1.48
CA VAL A 124 -0.42 21.81 -1.91
C VAL A 124 -0.87 21.63 -3.35
N GLU A 125 -1.99 22.22 -3.73
CA GLU A 125 -2.49 22.18 -5.10
C GLU A 125 -1.47 22.78 -6.09
N ALA A 126 -0.89 23.94 -5.77
CA ALA A 126 0.13 24.56 -6.60
C ALA A 126 1.42 23.74 -6.70
N VAL A 127 1.88 23.13 -5.60
CA VAL A 127 3.06 22.27 -5.57
C VAL A 127 2.82 21.01 -6.38
N VAL A 128 1.66 20.35 -6.23
CA VAL A 128 1.32 19.14 -7.00
C VAL A 128 1.31 19.43 -8.50
N ALA A 129 0.71 20.55 -8.92
CA ALA A 129 0.73 20.96 -10.33
C ALA A 129 2.16 21.17 -10.85
N GLU A 130 3.05 21.78 -10.07
CA GLU A 130 4.45 21.99 -10.45
C GLU A 130 5.24 20.67 -10.51
N LEU A 131 4.98 19.73 -9.57
CA LEU A 131 5.59 18.40 -9.61
C LEU A 131 5.18 17.64 -10.89
N GLN A 132 3.88 17.61 -11.21
CA GLN A 132 3.36 16.95 -12.41
C GLN A 132 3.92 17.54 -13.69
N LYS A 133 4.03 18.87 -13.77
CA LYS A 133 4.62 19.59 -14.91
C LYS A 133 6.08 19.23 -15.16
N ASN A 134 6.86 19.00 -14.10
CA ASN A 134 8.29 18.67 -14.18
C ASN A 134 8.55 17.16 -14.19
N SER A 135 7.53 16.33 -14.15
CA SER A 135 7.65 14.88 -14.23
C SER A 135 8.15 14.44 -15.60
N LYS A 136 9.11 13.50 -15.60
CA LYS A 136 9.65 12.86 -16.80
C LYS A 136 9.13 11.43 -16.88
N ASN A 137 8.53 11.05 -18.02
CA ASN A 137 8.11 9.67 -18.23
C ASN A 137 9.31 8.71 -18.20
N VAL A 138 9.12 7.55 -17.61
CA VAL A 138 10.08 6.45 -17.65
C VAL A 138 10.07 5.82 -19.03
N THR A 139 11.23 5.73 -19.68
CA THR A 139 11.35 5.25 -21.06
C THR A 139 12.28 4.06 -21.22
N SER A 140 13.12 3.76 -20.22
CA SER A 140 14.11 2.70 -20.30
C SER A 140 14.09 1.76 -19.09
N ASN A 141 14.52 0.51 -19.32
CA ASN A 141 14.71 -0.46 -18.23
C ASN A 141 15.77 -0.02 -17.21
N GLU A 142 16.73 0.80 -17.62
CA GLU A 142 17.75 1.36 -16.73
C GLU A 142 17.13 2.34 -15.73
N GLU A 143 16.22 3.22 -16.18
CA GLU A 143 15.47 4.10 -15.29
C GLU A 143 14.59 3.31 -14.32
N ILE A 144 13.98 2.19 -14.77
CA ILE A 144 13.23 1.27 -13.91
C ILE A 144 14.15 0.67 -12.83
N ALA A 145 15.33 0.17 -13.22
CA ALA A 145 16.30 -0.39 -12.29
C ALA A 145 16.79 0.67 -11.27
N GLN A 146 17.00 1.91 -11.71
CA GLN A 146 17.39 3.01 -10.83
C GLN A 146 16.31 3.33 -9.79
N VAL A 147 15.04 3.43 -10.18
CA VAL A 147 13.92 3.63 -9.23
C VAL A 147 13.90 2.48 -8.21
N GLY A 148 13.93 1.24 -8.67
CA GLY A 148 13.97 0.07 -7.81
C GLY A 148 15.16 0.07 -6.84
N THR A 149 16.34 0.46 -7.32
CA THR A 149 17.55 0.58 -6.50
C THR A 149 17.40 1.62 -5.40
N ILE A 150 16.87 2.81 -5.73
CA ILE A 150 16.67 3.89 -4.75
C ILE A 150 15.66 3.48 -3.68
N SER A 151 14.51 2.95 -4.07
CA SER A 151 13.47 2.49 -3.14
C SER A 151 13.95 1.31 -2.28
N ALA A 152 14.81 0.43 -2.85
CA ALA A 152 15.48 -0.65 -2.11
C ALA A 152 16.68 -0.17 -1.25
N ASN A 153 16.78 1.11 -0.90
CA ASN A 153 17.88 1.68 -0.10
C ASN A 153 19.28 1.52 -0.71
N GLY A 154 19.40 1.56 -2.02
CA GLY A 154 20.66 1.46 -2.76
C GLY A 154 21.06 0.04 -3.18
N ASP A 155 20.19 -0.94 -3.00
CA ASP A 155 20.41 -2.32 -3.42
C ASP A 155 20.17 -2.47 -4.94
N ALA A 156 21.27 -2.43 -5.72
CA ALA A 156 21.22 -2.49 -7.18
C ALA A 156 20.75 -3.88 -7.69
N GLU A 157 20.95 -4.94 -6.94
CA GLU A 157 20.50 -6.28 -7.30
C GLU A 157 18.97 -6.35 -7.32
N ILE A 158 18.32 -5.81 -6.29
CA ILE A 158 16.86 -5.70 -6.22
C ILE A 158 16.31 -4.86 -7.38
N GLY A 159 16.92 -3.70 -7.66
CA GLY A 159 16.53 -2.85 -8.79
C GLY A 159 16.60 -3.58 -10.13
N GLN A 160 17.65 -4.35 -10.36
CA GLN A 160 17.83 -5.14 -11.58
C GLN A 160 16.79 -6.27 -11.70
N PHE A 161 16.52 -7.01 -10.61
CA PHE A 161 15.49 -8.06 -10.62
C PHE A 161 14.11 -7.51 -10.97
N ILE A 162 13.74 -6.32 -10.46
CA ILE A 162 12.46 -5.69 -10.76
C ILE A 162 12.41 -5.26 -12.23
N ALA A 163 13.47 -4.65 -12.76
CA ALA A 163 13.54 -4.26 -14.17
C ALA A 163 13.45 -5.48 -15.11
N ASP A 164 14.12 -6.57 -14.77
CA ASP A 164 14.07 -7.82 -15.52
C ASP A 164 12.68 -8.47 -15.43
N ALA A 165 12.03 -8.41 -14.27
CA ALA A 165 10.66 -8.88 -14.10
C ALA A 165 9.71 -8.08 -14.99
N MET A 166 9.75 -6.74 -14.93
CA MET A 166 8.90 -5.88 -15.77
C MET A 166 9.16 -6.06 -17.26
N LYS A 167 10.41 -6.27 -17.67
CA LYS A 167 10.73 -6.58 -19.06
C LYS A 167 10.08 -7.89 -19.53
N LYS A 168 10.00 -8.91 -18.66
CA LYS A 168 9.44 -10.23 -18.99
C LYS A 168 7.91 -10.22 -19.05
N VAL A 169 7.24 -9.53 -18.11
CA VAL A 169 5.77 -9.53 -18.01
C VAL A 169 5.12 -8.29 -18.65
N GLY A 170 5.91 -7.27 -19.02
CA GLY A 170 5.42 -6.01 -19.57
C GLY A 170 4.96 -5.03 -18.47
N ASN A 171 4.63 -3.80 -18.87
CA ASN A 171 4.23 -2.73 -17.94
C ASN A 171 2.92 -3.03 -17.20
N GLU A 172 2.01 -3.76 -17.83
CA GLU A 172 0.73 -4.21 -17.26
C GLU A 172 0.87 -5.55 -16.51
N GLY A 173 2.06 -6.15 -16.54
CA GLY A 173 2.33 -7.44 -15.95
C GLY A 173 2.36 -7.37 -14.42
N VAL A 174 2.08 -8.51 -13.80
CA VAL A 174 2.04 -8.64 -12.35
C VAL A 174 3.35 -9.20 -11.84
N ILE A 175 3.90 -8.56 -10.81
CA ILE A 175 5.05 -9.05 -10.06
C ILE A 175 4.57 -9.36 -8.65
N THR A 176 4.90 -10.54 -8.15
CA THR A 176 4.64 -10.96 -6.77
C THR A 176 5.94 -11.29 -6.05
N VAL A 177 6.00 -11.02 -4.76
CA VAL A 177 7.18 -11.26 -3.95
C VAL A 177 6.92 -12.37 -2.93
N GLU A 178 7.72 -13.41 -2.95
CA GLU A 178 7.61 -14.57 -2.07
C GLU A 178 8.93 -14.80 -1.31
N GLU A 179 8.84 -15.54 -0.21
CA GLU A 179 10.03 -15.98 0.52
C GLU A 179 10.62 -17.24 -0.15
N ALA A 180 11.89 -17.20 -0.48
CA ALA A 180 12.60 -18.38 -0.95
C ALA A 180 12.98 -19.29 0.24
N LYS A 181 13.16 -20.57 -0.06
CA LYS A 181 13.79 -21.52 0.88
C LYS A 181 15.31 -21.63 0.67
N SER A 182 15.81 -20.93 -0.34
CA SER A 182 17.22 -20.86 -0.74
C SER A 182 17.88 -19.58 -0.22
N LEU A 183 19.22 -19.53 -0.26
CA LEU A 183 19.98 -18.31 0.04
C LEU A 183 19.88 -17.26 -1.07
N GLU A 184 19.67 -17.72 -2.30
CA GLU A 184 19.66 -16.87 -3.50
C GLU A 184 18.26 -16.37 -3.81
N THR A 185 18.18 -15.16 -4.37
CA THR A 185 16.96 -14.58 -4.90
C THR A 185 16.76 -15.02 -6.34
N GLU A 186 15.57 -15.49 -6.68
CA GLU A 186 15.23 -16.05 -8.00
C GLU A 186 14.03 -15.32 -8.62
N LEU A 187 14.06 -15.15 -9.94
CA LEU A 187 12.96 -14.62 -10.74
C LEU A 187 12.39 -15.69 -11.66
N GLU A 188 11.18 -16.12 -11.41
CA GLU A 188 10.42 -17.05 -12.25
C GLU A 188 9.19 -16.36 -12.86
N VAL A 189 8.87 -16.65 -14.12
CA VAL A 189 7.61 -16.22 -14.73
C VAL A 189 6.71 -17.44 -14.88
N VAL A 190 5.51 -17.33 -14.35
CA VAL A 190 4.51 -18.42 -14.31
C VAL A 190 3.20 -17.97 -14.94
N GLU A 191 2.39 -18.94 -15.36
CA GLU A 191 1.02 -18.67 -15.80
C GLU A 191 0.21 -18.10 -14.63
N GLY A 192 -0.46 -16.99 -14.88
CA GLY A 192 -1.23 -16.29 -13.84
C GLY A 192 -1.85 -15.02 -14.39
N MET A 193 -2.69 -14.41 -13.58
CA MET A 193 -3.29 -13.10 -13.91
C MET A 193 -3.72 -12.34 -12.66
N GLN A 194 -3.85 -11.04 -12.80
CA GLN A 194 -4.48 -10.17 -11.81
C GLN A 194 -5.72 -9.51 -12.41
N PHE A 195 -6.73 -9.30 -11.58
CA PHE A 195 -7.90 -8.51 -11.94
C PHE A 195 -8.34 -7.60 -10.78
N ASP A 196 -9.00 -6.49 -11.15
CA ASP A 196 -9.35 -5.38 -10.25
C ASP A 196 -10.62 -5.70 -9.46
N ARG A 197 -10.54 -6.63 -8.52
CA ARG A 197 -11.56 -6.93 -7.51
C ARG A 197 -10.88 -7.50 -6.29
N GLY A 198 -11.05 -6.85 -5.16
CA GLY A 198 -10.57 -7.31 -3.87
C GLY A 198 -11.58 -8.15 -3.11
N TYR A 199 -11.26 -8.51 -1.87
CA TYR A 199 -12.15 -9.28 -1.01
C TYR A 199 -13.45 -8.52 -0.71
N ILE A 200 -14.56 -9.22 -0.74
CA ILE A 200 -15.89 -8.64 -0.43
C ILE A 200 -16.01 -8.24 1.04
N SER A 201 -15.30 -8.91 1.93
CA SER A 201 -15.34 -8.65 3.37
C SER A 201 -13.94 -8.70 4.00
N PRO A 202 -13.57 -7.74 4.86
CA PRO A 202 -12.32 -7.79 5.61
C PRO A 202 -12.18 -9.02 6.51
N TYR A 203 -13.28 -9.64 6.88
CA TYR A 203 -13.24 -10.87 7.68
C TYR A 203 -12.62 -12.06 6.95
N PHE A 204 -12.41 -11.99 5.64
CA PHE A 204 -11.69 -13.02 4.89
C PHE A 204 -10.16 -12.90 5.02
N ILE A 205 -9.62 -11.80 5.50
CA ILE A 205 -8.18 -11.58 5.66
C ILE A 205 -7.54 -12.72 6.45
N THR A 206 -6.42 -13.24 5.93
CA THR A 206 -5.60 -14.27 6.56
C THR A 206 -4.28 -13.71 7.07
N ASN A 207 -3.77 -12.65 6.45
CA ASN A 207 -2.57 -11.93 6.82
C ASN A 207 -2.96 -10.51 7.26
N ALA A 208 -3.05 -10.29 8.58
CA ALA A 208 -3.48 -9.01 9.14
C ALA A 208 -2.43 -7.89 8.94
N ASP A 209 -1.14 -8.23 8.96
CA ASP A 209 -0.05 -7.25 8.81
C ASP A 209 -0.10 -6.60 7.41
N LYS A 210 -0.38 -7.40 6.38
CA LYS A 210 -0.49 -6.96 4.98
C LYS A 210 -1.93 -6.69 4.54
N MET A 211 -2.92 -6.82 5.43
CA MET A 211 -4.35 -6.62 5.16
C MET A 211 -4.82 -7.38 3.91
N ARG A 212 -4.37 -8.63 3.71
CA ARG A 212 -4.70 -9.43 2.53
C ARG A 212 -5.04 -10.89 2.86
N VAL A 213 -5.71 -11.52 1.91
CA VAL A 213 -5.97 -12.96 1.91
C VAL A 213 -4.84 -13.65 1.14
N GLU A 214 -4.24 -14.68 1.71
CA GLU A 214 -3.27 -15.57 1.06
C GLU A 214 -3.76 -16.99 1.18
N MET A 215 -3.86 -17.70 0.05
CA MET A 215 -4.33 -19.09 -0.04
C MET A 215 -3.33 -19.91 -0.83
N GLU A 216 -2.88 -21.01 -0.25
CA GLU A 216 -2.01 -22.00 -0.91
C GLU A 216 -2.86 -23.17 -1.42
N ASP A 217 -2.62 -23.60 -2.66
CA ASP A 217 -3.33 -24.68 -3.36
C ASP A 217 -4.87 -24.60 -3.30
N PRO A 218 -5.48 -23.39 -3.50
CA PRO A 218 -6.92 -23.25 -3.38
C PRO A 218 -7.68 -23.89 -4.53
N TYR A 219 -8.92 -24.28 -4.24
CA TYR A 219 -9.97 -24.44 -5.25
C TYR A 219 -10.55 -23.07 -5.60
N ILE A 220 -10.98 -22.90 -6.85
CA ILE A 220 -11.56 -21.67 -7.37
C ILE A 220 -12.91 -21.96 -7.98
N LEU A 221 -13.98 -21.50 -7.35
CA LEU A 221 -15.33 -21.51 -7.91
C LEU A 221 -15.51 -20.27 -8.79
N ILE A 222 -15.90 -20.48 -10.04
CA ILE A 222 -16.14 -19.44 -11.03
C ILE A 222 -17.62 -19.45 -11.38
N CYS A 223 -18.38 -18.47 -10.88
CA CYS A 223 -19.84 -18.41 -11.03
C CYS A 223 -20.25 -17.08 -11.68
N GLU A 224 -21.06 -17.15 -12.72
CA GLU A 224 -21.61 -15.95 -13.36
C GLU A 224 -22.70 -15.28 -12.54
N LYS A 225 -23.45 -16.07 -11.74
CA LYS A 225 -24.59 -15.60 -10.95
C LYS A 225 -24.17 -14.92 -9.65
N LYS A 226 -25.08 -14.09 -9.15
CA LYS A 226 -25.09 -13.57 -7.79
C LYS A 226 -25.46 -14.67 -6.80
N LEU A 227 -24.73 -14.73 -5.67
CA LEU A 227 -24.95 -15.66 -4.58
C LEU A 227 -25.60 -14.92 -3.40
N SER A 228 -26.89 -15.17 -3.16
CA SER A 228 -27.64 -14.59 -2.02
C SER A 228 -28.05 -15.63 -0.98
N GLY A 229 -28.31 -16.87 -1.40
CA GLY A 229 -28.64 -18.00 -0.54
C GLY A 229 -27.55 -19.06 -0.56
N LEU A 230 -27.46 -19.85 0.52
CA LEU A 230 -26.41 -20.86 0.69
C LEU A 230 -26.82 -22.23 0.16
N GLN A 231 -28.11 -22.51 0.03
CA GLN A 231 -28.62 -23.84 -0.30
C GLN A 231 -28.08 -24.38 -1.62
N GLU A 232 -27.90 -23.49 -2.63
CA GLU A 232 -27.41 -23.88 -3.95
C GLU A 232 -25.93 -24.32 -3.93
N ILE A 233 -25.12 -23.79 -2.98
CA ILE A 233 -23.67 -24.02 -2.89
C ILE A 233 -23.29 -24.99 -1.77
N LEU A 234 -24.22 -25.32 -0.87
CA LEU A 234 -23.96 -26.12 0.33
C LEU A 234 -23.31 -27.49 0.04
N PRO A 235 -23.80 -28.29 -0.94
CA PRO A 235 -23.17 -29.58 -1.26
C PRO A 235 -21.70 -29.45 -1.70
N LEU A 236 -21.41 -28.38 -2.44
CA LEU A 236 -20.04 -28.09 -2.89
C LEU A 236 -19.16 -27.69 -1.70
N LEU A 237 -19.65 -26.84 -0.79
CA LEU A 237 -18.90 -26.42 0.40
C LEU A 237 -18.58 -27.62 1.29
N GLU A 238 -19.53 -28.54 1.51
CA GLU A 238 -19.30 -29.76 2.28
C GLU A 238 -18.21 -30.65 1.64
N ALA A 239 -18.26 -30.80 0.31
CA ALA A 239 -17.25 -31.56 -0.41
C ALA A 239 -15.87 -30.90 -0.32
N VAL A 240 -15.78 -29.57 -0.37
CA VAL A 240 -14.50 -28.83 -0.23
C VAL A 240 -13.96 -28.96 1.19
N VAL A 241 -14.79 -28.85 2.22
CA VAL A 241 -14.39 -29.02 3.63
C VAL A 241 -13.70 -30.37 3.85
N GLN A 242 -14.23 -31.45 3.25
CA GLN A 242 -13.62 -32.77 3.35
C GLN A 242 -12.21 -32.84 2.78
N THR A 243 -11.86 -31.97 1.82
CA THR A 243 -10.51 -31.92 1.24
C THR A 243 -9.52 -31.11 2.09
N SER A 244 -10.00 -30.34 3.07
CA SER A 244 -9.23 -29.39 3.89
C SER A 244 -8.50 -28.29 3.10
N LYS A 245 -8.77 -28.15 1.79
CA LYS A 245 -8.20 -27.10 0.93
C LYS A 245 -8.97 -25.80 1.03
N PRO A 246 -8.30 -24.65 0.84
CA PRO A 246 -8.97 -23.36 0.74
C PRO A 246 -9.87 -23.28 -0.50
N LEU A 247 -10.93 -22.47 -0.40
CA LEU A 247 -11.85 -22.17 -1.49
C LEU A 247 -11.88 -20.67 -1.75
N MET A 248 -11.59 -20.28 -2.96
CA MET A 248 -11.87 -18.94 -3.48
C MET A 248 -13.16 -18.98 -4.28
N ILE A 249 -14.07 -18.04 -4.01
CA ILE A 249 -15.32 -17.89 -4.75
C ILE A 249 -15.28 -16.61 -5.57
N ILE A 250 -15.44 -16.72 -6.88
CA ILE A 250 -15.61 -15.61 -7.81
C ILE A 250 -17.06 -15.65 -8.29
N ALA A 251 -17.84 -14.64 -7.95
CA ALA A 251 -19.25 -14.55 -8.37
C ALA A 251 -19.61 -13.12 -8.78
N GLU A 252 -20.71 -12.93 -9.50
CA GLU A 252 -21.19 -11.57 -9.82
C GLU A 252 -21.28 -10.68 -8.59
N ASP A 253 -21.91 -11.19 -7.54
CA ASP A 253 -21.95 -10.61 -6.20
C ASP A 253 -22.18 -11.71 -5.17
N ILE A 254 -21.81 -11.47 -3.91
CA ILE A 254 -22.11 -12.36 -2.78
C ILE A 254 -22.61 -11.50 -1.64
N GLU A 255 -23.86 -11.71 -1.26
CA GLU A 255 -24.53 -10.87 -0.27
C GLU A 255 -25.47 -11.68 0.64
N GLY A 256 -26.10 -10.98 1.59
CA GLY A 256 -27.14 -11.53 2.45
C GLY A 256 -26.69 -12.74 3.27
N GLU A 257 -27.49 -13.79 3.27
CA GLU A 257 -27.26 -15.01 4.04
C GLU A 257 -26.00 -15.76 3.59
N ALA A 258 -25.71 -15.78 2.29
CA ALA A 258 -24.53 -16.43 1.74
C ALA A 258 -23.25 -15.83 2.30
N LEU A 259 -23.09 -14.49 2.23
CA LEU A 259 -21.92 -13.80 2.76
C LEU A 259 -21.78 -14.00 4.27
N ALA A 260 -22.87 -13.80 5.03
CA ALA A 260 -22.86 -13.94 6.47
C ALA A 260 -22.40 -15.33 6.91
N THR A 261 -22.90 -16.36 6.26
CA THR A 261 -22.57 -17.76 6.60
C THR A 261 -21.14 -18.12 6.22
N LEU A 262 -20.64 -17.67 5.06
CA LEU A 262 -19.22 -17.86 4.68
C LEU A 262 -18.28 -17.20 5.71
N VAL A 263 -18.58 -15.98 6.14
CA VAL A 263 -17.81 -15.27 7.16
C VAL A 263 -17.84 -15.99 8.50
N VAL A 264 -19.02 -16.42 8.98
CA VAL A 264 -19.16 -17.15 10.26
C VAL A 264 -18.39 -18.47 10.22
N ASN A 265 -18.49 -19.25 9.15
CA ASN A 265 -17.77 -20.52 9.03
C ASN A 265 -16.25 -20.33 8.94
N LYS A 266 -15.79 -19.27 8.27
CA LYS A 266 -14.37 -18.90 8.26
C LYS A 266 -13.88 -18.53 9.64
N LEU A 267 -14.61 -17.70 10.39
CA LEU A 267 -14.23 -17.27 11.74
C LEU A 267 -14.23 -18.43 12.74
N ARG A 268 -15.10 -19.40 12.58
CA ARG A 268 -15.13 -20.63 13.38
C ARG A 268 -14.04 -21.64 12.99
N GLY A 269 -13.26 -21.37 11.95
CA GLY A 269 -12.20 -22.26 11.47
C GLY A 269 -12.71 -23.50 10.72
N GLY A 270 -14.01 -23.61 10.47
CA GLY A 270 -14.63 -24.75 9.77
C GLY A 270 -14.40 -24.73 8.25
N LEU A 271 -14.18 -23.58 7.67
CA LEU A 271 -13.97 -23.42 6.23
C LEU A 271 -12.90 -22.36 5.96
N LYS A 272 -11.88 -22.71 5.17
CA LYS A 272 -10.89 -21.75 4.65
C LYS A 272 -11.43 -21.14 3.36
N VAL A 273 -12.09 -20.00 3.43
CA VAL A 273 -12.78 -19.40 2.28
C VAL A 273 -12.48 -17.91 2.16
N ALA A 274 -12.44 -17.43 0.92
CA ALA A 274 -12.57 -16.01 0.59
C ALA A 274 -13.46 -15.86 -0.64
N ALA A 275 -14.02 -14.66 -0.77
CA ALA A 275 -14.96 -14.35 -1.83
C ALA A 275 -14.64 -12.99 -2.44
N VAL A 276 -14.71 -12.92 -3.77
CA VAL A 276 -14.49 -11.71 -4.56
C VAL A 276 -15.58 -11.54 -5.60
N LYS A 277 -15.83 -10.31 -6.02
CA LYS A 277 -16.72 -10.04 -7.14
C LYS A 277 -16.03 -10.38 -8.47
N ALA A 278 -16.79 -10.87 -9.42
CA ALA A 278 -16.32 -11.09 -10.79
C ALA A 278 -15.90 -9.77 -11.44
N PRO A 279 -14.78 -9.76 -12.18
CA PRO A 279 -14.32 -8.56 -12.88
C PRO A 279 -15.21 -8.24 -14.10
N GLY A 280 -15.33 -6.95 -14.42
CA GLY A 280 -16.11 -6.47 -15.56
C GLY A 280 -17.63 -6.45 -15.33
N PHE A 281 -18.37 -6.17 -16.39
CA PHE A 281 -19.84 -6.09 -16.42
C PHE A 281 -20.38 -6.71 -17.70
N GLY A 282 -21.60 -7.27 -17.65
CA GLY A 282 -22.28 -7.86 -18.82
C GLY A 282 -21.43 -8.91 -19.54
N ASP A 283 -21.39 -8.87 -20.87
CA ASP A 283 -20.64 -9.84 -21.69
C ASP A 283 -19.13 -9.84 -21.44
N ARG A 284 -18.57 -8.71 -20.99
CA ARG A 284 -17.17 -8.66 -20.58
C ARG A 284 -16.90 -9.47 -19.34
N ARG A 285 -17.83 -9.47 -18.36
CA ARG A 285 -17.72 -10.31 -17.17
C ARG A 285 -17.64 -11.77 -17.55
N LYS A 286 -18.53 -12.23 -18.45
CA LYS A 286 -18.51 -13.60 -18.97
C LYS A 286 -17.16 -13.94 -19.59
N ALA A 287 -16.69 -13.09 -20.48
CA ALA A 287 -15.43 -13.28 -21.19
C ALA A 287 -14.22 -13.32 -20.25
N MET A 288 -14.20 -12.50 -19.18
CA MET A 288 -13.14 -12.52 -18.16
C MET A 288 -13.23 -13.76 -17.26
N LEU A 289 -14.44 -14.20 -16.91
CA LEU A 289 -14.64 -15.46 -16.17
C LEU A 289 -14.18 -16.67 -16.98
N GLU A 290 -14.41 -16.68 -18.30
CA GLU A 290 -13.86 -17.71 -19.19
C GLU A 290 -12.33 -17.70 -19.23
N ASP A 291 -11.70 -16.51 -19.30
CA ASP A 291 -10.25 -16.38 -19.25
C ASP A 291 -9.68 -16.96 -17.94
N ILE A 292 -10.33 -16.69 -16.82
CA ILE A 292 -9.97 -17.27 -15.51
C ILE A 292 -10.20 -18.79 -15.50
N ALA A 293 -11.27 -19.27 -16.08
CA ALA A 293 -11.55 -20.71 -16.18
C ALA A 293 -10.47 -21.45 -17.00
N VAL A 294 -10.07 -20.92 -18.14
CA VAL A 294 -8.99 -21.47 -18.96
C VAL A 294 -7.66 -21.45 -18.18
N LEU A 295 -7.33 -20.34 -17.50
CA LEU A 295 -6.11 -20.19 -16.72
C LEU A 295 -6.01 -21.21 -15.59
N THR A 296 -7.12 -21.53 -14.94
CA THR A 296 -7.17 -22.36 -13.72
C THR A 296 -7.59 -23.81 -13.96
N ALA A 297 -7.84 -24.18 -15.22
CA ALA A 297 -8.48 -25.46 -15.60
C ALA A 297 -9.83 -25.68 -14.89
N GLY A 298 -10.58 -24.61 -14.62
CA GLY A 298 -11.90 -24.65 -14.03
C GLY A 298 -13.01 -24.59 -15.06
N THR A 299 -14.24 -24.75 -14.61
CA THR A 299 -15.45 -24.58 -15.43
C THR A 299 -16.23 -23.37 -14.93
N MET A 300 -16.58 -22.45 -15.83
CA MET A 300 -17.48 -21.37 -15.49
C MET A 300 -18.90 -21.91 -15.26
N ILE A 301 -19.44 -21.73 -14.09
CA ILE A 301 -20.82 -22.10 -13.74
C ILE A 301 -21.73 -20.98 -14.24
N SER A 302 -22.46 -21.25 -15.32
CA SER A 302 -23.35 -20.30 -15.97
C SER A 302 -24.65 -20.98 -16.41
N PRO A 303 -25.81 -20.36 -16.18
CA PRO A 303 -27.08 -20.84 -16.71
C PRO A 303 -27.11 -20.90 -18.24
N ASP A 304 -26.42 -19.98 -18.89
CA ASP A 304 -26.33 -19.92 -20.36
C ASP A 304 -25.60 -21.13 -20.95
N LEU A 305 -24.69 -21.73 -20.15
CA LEU A 305 -24.03 -23.00 -20.47
C LEU A 305 -24.84 -24.23 -20.01
N GLY A 306 -26.02 -24.02 -19.43
CA GLY A 306 -26.86 -25.11 -18.90
C GLY A 306 -26.34 -25.71 -17.59
N ILE A 307 -25.34 -25.10 -16.95
CA ILE A 307 -24.73 -25.61 -15.71
C ILE A 307 -25.33 -24.86 -14.51
N LYS A 308 -26.07 -25.62 -13.68
CA LYS A 308 -26.64 -25.09 -12.44
C LYS A 308 -25.64 -25.21 -11.30
N LEU A 309 -25.70 -24.27 -10.35
CA LEU A 309 -24.77 -24.22 -9.22
C LEU A 309 -24.93 -25.44 -8.29
N GLU A 310 -26.17 -25.96 -8.13
CA GLU A 310 -26.45 -27.15 -7.33
C GLU A 310 -25.80 -28.43 -7.89
N SER A 311 -25.47 -28.42 -9.19
CA SER A 311 -24.78 -29.54 -9.85
C SER A 311 -23.26 -29.39 -9.86
N ALA A 312 -22.73 -28.31 -9.27
CA ALA A 312 -21.30 -28.07 -9.25
C ALA A 312 -20.57 -29.11 -8.39
N THR A 313 -19.48 -29.63 -8.93
CA THR A 313 -18.63 -30.62 -8.25
C THR A 313 -17.21 -30.10 -8.07
N VAL A 314 -16.45 -30.69 -7.16
CA VAL A 314 -15.05 -30.34 -6.93
C VAL A 314 -14.18 -30.48 -8.21
N ALA A 315 -14.57 -31.36 -9.13
CA ALA A 315 -13.89 -31.54 -10.41
C ALA A 315 -14.04 -30.35 -11.36
N MET A 316 -15.09 -29.55 -11.20
CA MET A 316 -15.35 -28.35 -11.98
C MET A 316 -14.62 -27.11 -11.44
N LEU A 317 -14.08 -27.19 -10.22
CA LEU A 317 -13.36 -26.07 -9.62
C LEU A 317 -12.02 -25.86 -10.29
N GLY A 318 -11.68 -24.60 -10.57
CA GLY A 318 -10.36 -24.20 -10.96
C GLY A 318 -9.35 -24.43 -9.83
N ARG A 319 -8.06 -24.44 -10.18
CA ARG A 319 -6.94 -24.63 -9.24
C ARG A 319 -5.80 -23.67 -9.57
N ALA A 320 -5.08 -23.28 -8.54
CA ALA A 320 -3.83 -22.52 -8.67
C ALA A 320 -2.87 -22.94 -7.55
N LYS A 321 -1.59 -22.65 -7.68
CA LYS A 321 -0.65 -22.84 -6.56
C LYS A 321 -0.90 -21.84 -5.46
N LYS A 322 -1.21 -20.57 -5.83
CA LYS A 322 -1.44 -19.53 -4.85
C LYS A 322 -2.47 -18.51 -5.36
N VAL A 323 -3.25 -17.97 -4.43
CA VAL A 323 -4.13 -16.83 -4.66
C VAL A 323 -3.87 -15.78 -3.59
N MET A 324 -3.72 -14.54 -4.02
CA MET A 324 -3.59 -13.38 -3.15
C MET A 324 -4.72 -12.38 -3.46
N ILE A 325 -5.39 -11.90 -2.41
CA ILE A 325 -6.47 -10.94 -2.56
C ILE A 325 -6.22 -9.78 -1.58
N ASP A 326 -6.05 -8.60 -2.10
CA ASP A 326 -6.01 -7.37 -1.32
C ASP A 326 -7.38 -6.66 -1.35
N LYS A 327 -7.42 -5.40 -0.94
CA LYS A 327 -8.66 -4.60 -0.92
C LYS A 327 -9.21 -4.31 -2.31
N GLU A 328 -8.36 -4.27 -3.32
CA GLU A 328 -8.69 -3.80 -4.67
C GLU A 328 -8.49 -4.87 -5.75
N ASN A 329 -7.55 -5.78 -5.52
CA ASN A 329 -7.08 -6.72 -6.53
C ASN A 329 -7.12 -8.17 -6.07
N THR A 330 -7.25 -9.06 -7.05
CA THR A 330 -7.06 -10.51 -6.90
C THR A 330 -6.02 -10.99 -7.88
N THR A 331 -4.99 -11.68 -7.36
CA THR A 331 -3.89 -12.26 -8.14
C THR A 331 -3.91 -13.77 -8.04
N ILE A 332 -4.00 -14.44 -9.18
CA ILE A 332 -3.89 -15.90 -9.33
C ILE A 332 -2.48 -16.22 -9.84
N VAL A 333 -1.73 -17.03 -9.10
CA VAL A 333 -0.35 -17.41 -9.41
C VAL A 333 -0.28 -18.90 -9.70
N SER A 334 0.37 -19.26 -10.80
CA SER A 334 0.50 -20.65 -11.28
C SER A 334 -0.84 -21.37 -11.36
N GLY A 335 -1.73 -20.87 -12.23
CA GLY A 335 -2.99 -21.53 -12.56
C GLY A 335 -2.72 -22.92 -13.16
N ALA A 336 -3.61 -23.87 -12.89
CA ALA A 336 -3.49 -25.27 -13.33
C ALA A 336 -3.93 -25.47 -14.80
N GLY A 337 -4.26 -24.41 -15.54
CA GLY A 337 -4.63 -24.45 -16.95
C GLY A 337 -3.50 -25.04 -17.81
N LYS A 338 -3.89 -25.80 -18.83
CA LYS A 338 -2.91 -26.34 -19.78
C LYS A 338 -2.37 -25.21 -20.65
N LYS A 339 -1.05 -25.17 -20.82
CA LYS A 339 -0.38 -24.15 -21.63
C LYS A 339 -0.94 -24.06 -23.06
N ALA A 340 -1.34 -25.19 -23.66
CA ALA A 340 -1.96 -25.23 -24.98
C ALA A 340 -3.31 -24.50 -25.00
N ASP A 341 -4.15 -24.69 -23.98
CA ASP A 341 -5.48 -24.05 -23.90
C ASP A 341 -5.34 -22.55 -23.67
N ILE A 342 -4.40 -22.12 -22.84
CA ILE A 342 -4.06 -20.71 -22.61
C ILE A 342 -3.56 -20.06 -23.90
N GLN A 343 -2.68 -20.71 -24.67
CA GLN A 343 -2.18 -20.21 -25.94
C GLN A 343 -3.29 -20.13 -27.00
N ALA A 344 -4.20 -21.11 -27.04
CA ALA A 344 -5.36 -21.07 -27.92
C ALA A 344 -6.27 -19.86 -27.59
N ARG A 345 -6.49 -19.59 -26.29
CA ARG A 345 -7.26 -18.42 -25.86
C ARG A 345 -6.57 -17.10 -26.22
N ILE A 346 -5.27 -17.01 -26.07
CA ILE A 346 -4.44 -15.86 -26.50
C ILE A 346 -4.58 -15.65 -28.02
N ALA A 347 -4.50 -16.69 -28.81
CA ALA A 347 -4.68 -16.61 -30.26
C ALA A 347 -6.08 -16.13 -30.66
N GLN A 348 -7.12 -16.61 -29.97
CA GLN A 348 -8.49 -16.16 -30.14
C GLN A 348 -8.66 -14.66 -29.84
N LEU A 349 -8.07 -14.15 -28.72
CA LEU A 349 -8.09 -12.73 -28.38
C LEU A 349 -7.39 -11.87 -29.43
N LYS A 350 -6.25 -12.33 -29.97
CA LYS A 350 -5.54 -11.64 -31.05
C LYS A 350 -6.38 -11.52 -32.31
N ALA A 351 -7.05 -12.60 -32.73
CA ALA A 351 -7.96 -12.58 -33.87
C ALA A 351 -9.12 -11.59 -33.66
N GLN A 352 -9.74 -11.58 -32.47
CA GLN A 352 -10.80 -10.61 -32.15
C GLN A 352 -10.33 -9.16 -32.19
N ILE A 353 -9.07 -8.87 -31.79
CA ILE A 353 -8.46 -7.53 -31.88
C ILE A 353 -8.30 -7.08 -33.33
N GLU A 354 -7.99 -8.00 -34.23
CA GLU A 354 -7.85 -7.71 -35.66
C GLU A 354 -9.21 -7.52 -36.36
N GLU A 355 -10.23 -8.24 -35.91
CA GLU A 355 -11.58 -8.20 -36.50
C GLU A 355 -12.43 -7.02 -36.04
N THR A 356 -12.19 -6.52 -34.81
CA THR A 356 -13.02 -5.44 -34.25
C THR A 356 -12.74 -4.10 -34.91
N THR A 357 -13.83 -3.38 -35.24
CA THR A 357 -13.79 -2.01 -35.76
C THR A 357 -13.97 -0.92 -34.71
N SER A 358 -14.29 -1.30 -33.46
CA SER A 358 -14.49 -0.40 -32.33
C SER A 358 -13.17 -0.18 -31.59
N ASP A 359 -12.68 1.04 -31.55
CA ASP A 359 -11.45 1.38 -30.82
C ASP A 359 -11.57 1.05 -29.34
N TYR A 360 -12.75 1.25 -28.75
CA TYR A 360 -13.03 0.91 -27.36
C TYR A 360 -12.98 -0.60 -27.09
N ASP A 361 -13.60 -1.41 -27.96
CA ASP A 361 -13.56 -2.87 -27.80
C ASP A 361 -12.15 -3.41 -28.05
N LYS A 362 -11.43 -2.80 -28.98
CA LYS A 362 -10.03 -3.11 -29.24
C LYS A 362 -9.16 -2.88 -28.02
N GLU A 363 -9.30 -1.73 -27.38
CA GLU A 363 -8.59 -1.41 -26.12
C GLU A 363 -8.89 -2.47 -25.04
N LYS A 364 -10.15 -2.82 -24.84
CA LYS A 364 -10.56 -3.81 -23.81
C LYS A 364 -10.12 -5.24 -24.12
N LEU A 365 -10.06 -5.62 -25.38
CA LEU A 365 -9.47 -6.90 -25.81
C LEU A 365 -7.96 -6.91 -25.60
N GLN A 366 -7.28 -5.79 -25.84
CA GLN A 366 -5.84 -5.64 -25.57
C GLN A 366 -5.52 -5.75 -24.08
N GLU A 367 -6.32 -5.12 -23.19
CA GLU A 367 -6.20 -5.28 -21.74
C GLU A 367 -6.33 -6.76 -21.32
N ARG A 368 -7.32 -7.48 -21.83
CA ARG A 368 -7.50 -8.91 -21.53
C ARG A 368 -6.33 -9.75 -22.04
N LEU A 369 -5.88 -9.47 -23.27
CA LEU A 369 -4.71 -10.13 -23.84
C LEU A 369 -3.46 -9.92 -22.98
N ALA A 370 -3.21 -8.68 -22.55
CA ALA A 370 -2.07 -8.35 -21.70
C ALA A 370 -2.12 -9.10 -20.35
N LYS A 371 -3.30 -9.13 -19.72
CA LYS A 371 -3.50 -9.86 -18.45
C LYS A 371 -3.29 -11.36 -18.56
N LEU A 372 -3.70 -11.98 -19.65
CA LEU A 372 -3.58 -13.42 -19.87
C LEU A 372 -2.19 -13.84 -20.39
N ALA A 373 -1.62 -13.06 -21.31
CA ALA A 373 -0.35 -13.37 -21.99
C ALA A 373 0.88 -12.97 -21.16
N GLY A 374 0.78 -11.95 -20.31
CA GLY A 374 1.89 -11.45 -19.51
C GLY A 374 2.32 -12.43 -18.40
N GLY A 375 1.40 -13.24 -17.90
CA GLY A 375 1.66 -14.10 -16.75
C GLY A 375 1.91 -13.31 -15.46
N VAL A 376 2.54 -13.98 -14.49
CA VAL A 376 2.96 -13.38 -13.22
C VAL A 376 4.45 -13.65 -13.01
N ALA A 377 5.22 -12.58 -12.81
CA ALA A 377 6.61 -12.71 -12.36
C ALA A 377 6.63 -12.96 -10.85
N VAL A 378 7.20 -14.06 -10.42
CA VAL A 378 7.36 -14.42 -9.01
C VAL A 378 8.81 -14.18 -8.63
N LEU A 379 9.06 -13.18 -7.79
CA LEU A 379 10.37 -12.88 -7.23
C LEU A 379 10.47 -13.57 -5.87
N ARG A 380 11.27 -14.63 -5.79
CA ARG A 380 11.54 -15.36 -4.54
C ARG A 380 12.77 -14.81 -3.88
N VAL A 381 12.57 -14.17 -2.72
CA VAL A 381 13.65 -13.50 -1.98
C VAL A 381 14.33 -14.48 -1.05
N GLY A 382 15.65 -14.68 -1.27
CA GLY A 382 16.50 -15.51 -0.44
C GLY A 382 17.22 -14.74 0.67
N GLY A 383 17.78 -15.49 1.64
CA GLY A 383 18.57 -14.92 2.73
C GLY A 383 19.04 -16.00 3.71
N ALA A 384 20.02 -15.65 4.54
CA ALA A 384 20.63 -16.60 5.48
C ALA A 384 19.75 -16.87 6.73
N THR A 385 18.88 -15.94 7.09
CA THR A 385 17.99 -16.03 8.24
C THR A 385 16.57 -15.57 7.86
N GLU A 386 15.57 -16.07 8.59
CA GLU A 386 14.18 -15.66 8.38
C GLU A 386 13.98 -14.14 8.59
N ILE A 387 14.73 -13.54 9.51
CA ILE A 387 14.68 -12.09 9.77
C ILE A 387 15.20 -11.31 8.55
N GLU A 388 16.32 -11.76 7.96
CA GLU A 388 16.90 -11.15 6.77
C GLU A 388 15.98 -11.29 5.56
N VAL A 389 15.40 -12.48 5.35
CA VAL A 389 14.46 -12.73 4.24
C VAL A 389 13.23 -11.81 4.34
N LYS A 390 12.66 -11.65 5.53
CA LYS A 390 11.52 -10.74 5.75
C LYS A 390 11.87 -9.28 5.50
N GLU A 391 13.01 -8.80 6.00
CA GLU A 391 13.48 -7.43 5.77
C GLU A 391 13.73 -7.18 4.26
N ARG A 392 14.43 -8.11 3.60
CA ARG A 392 14.73 -8.01 2.17
C ARG A 392 13.45 -8.06 1.32
N LYS A 393 12.49 -8.88 1.70
CA LYS A 393 11.17 -8.95 1.06
C LYS A 393 10.39 -7.64 1.17
N ASP A 394 10.35 -7.02 2.35
CA ASP A 394 9.70 -5.72 2.54
C ASP A 394 10.34 -4.66 1.63
N ARG A 395 11.67 -4.61 1.50
CA ARG A 395 12.38 -3.71 0.56
C ARG A 395 12.05 -3.99 -0.90
N VAL A 396 11.92 -5.25 -1.27
CA VAL A 396 11.53 -5.64 -2.65
C VAL A 396 10.08 -5.24 -2.93
N ASP A 397 9.17 -5.44 -1.97
CA ASP A 397 7.77 -5.00 -2.09
C ASP A 397 7.69 -3.46 -2.31
N ASP A 398 8.41 -2.68 -1.50
CA ASP A 398 8.46 -1.21 -1.64
C ASP A 398 9.04 -0.78 -2.99
N ALA A 399 10.15 -1.39 -3.40
CA ALA A 399 10.82 -1.09 -4.67
C ALA A 399 9.94 -1.45 -5.89
N MET A 400 9.18 -2.53 -5.82
CA MET A 400 8.21 -2.92 -6.84
C MET A 400 7.08 -1.88 -6.96
N HIS A 401 6.51 -1.44 -5.84
CA HIS A 401 5.45 -0.44 -5.83
C HIS A 401 5.96 0.92 -6.33
N ALA A 402 7.14 1.36 -5.88
CA ALA A 402 7.76 2.59 -6.36
C ALA A 402 8.03 2.56 -7.87
N THR A 403 8.52 1.44 -8.38
CA THR A 403 8.78 1.27 -9.81
C THR A 403 7.48 1.34 -10.63
N ARG A 404 6.40 0.70 -10.16
CA ARG A 404 5.08 0.79 -10.78
C ARG A 404 4.55 2.22 -10.77
N ALA A 405 4.66 2.92 -9.64
CA ALA A 405 4.29 4.33 -9.50
C ALA A 405 5.09 5.24 -10.46
N ALA A 406 6.36 4.93 -10.72
CA ALA A 406 7.21 5.66 -11.67
C ALA A 406 6.77 5.45 -13.13
N VAL A 407 6.36 4.24 -13.49
CA VAL A 407 5.82 3.95 -14.84
C VAL A 407 4.49 4.67 -15.05
N GLU A 408 3.65 4.76 -14.02
CA GLU A 408 2.33 5.41 -14.11
C GLU A 408 2.40 6.94 -14.25
N GLU A 409 3.19 7.63 -13.42
CA GLU A 409 3.19 9.10 -13.37
C GLU A 409 4.58 9.74 -13.65
N GLY A 410 5.57 8.93 -14.01
CA GLY A 410 6.92 9.42 -14.30
C GLY A 410 7.77 9.62 -13.05
N ILE A 411 8.93 10.25 -13.25
CA ILE A 411 10.00 10.42 -12.26
C ILE A 411 10.42 11.88 -12.10
N LEU A 412 10.93 12.19 -10.92
CA LEU A 412 11.44 13.49 -10.49
C LEU A 412 12.84 13.33 -9.87
N PRO A 413 13.63 14.43 -9.72
CA PRO A 413 14.85 14.40 -8.93
C PRO A 413 14.57 13.98 -7.49
N GLY A 414 15.25 12.93 -7.01
CA GLY A 414 15.07 12.37 -5.69
C GLY A 414 15.73 13.16 -4.56
N GLY A 415 15.82 12.54 -3.39
CA GLY A 415 16.47 13.16 -2.23
C GLY A 415 15.76 14.39 -1.67
N GLY A 416 14.47 14.56 -1.94
CA GLY A 416 13.66 15.72 -1.54
C GLY A 416 13.87 16.96 -2.40
N VAL A 417 14.71 16.89 -3.46
CA VAL A 417 15.03 18.04 -4.34
C VAL A 417 13.78 18.52 -5.09
N ALA A 418 12.96 17.61 -5.62
CA ALA A 418 11.73 17.97 -6.34
C ALA A 418 10.79 18.83 -5.47
N LEU A 419 10.60 18.46 -4.19
CA LEU A 419 9.79 19.25 -3.25
C LEU A 419 10.40 20.63 -2.97
N LEU A 420 11.71 20.72 -2.80
CA LEU A 420 12.41 22.01 -2.63
C LEU A 420 12.17 22.93 -3.82
N ARG A 421 12.31 22.41 -5.04
CA ARG A 421 12.13 23.18 -6.29
C ARG A 421 10.70 23.60 -6.51
N ALA A 422 9.75 22.70 -6.21
CA ALA A 422 8.32 23.00 -6.33
C ALA A 422 7.88 24.13 -5.38
N GLY A 423 8.61 24.36 -4.29
CA GLY A 423 8.38 25.49 -3.38
C GLY A 423 8.49 26.87 -4.05
N GLU A 424 9.17 26.99 -5.20
CA GLU A 424 9.24 28.24 -5.97
C GLU A 424 7.88 28.67 -6.55
N ALA A 425 7.00 27.71 -6.87
CA ALA A 425 5.65 28.00 -7.35
C ALA A 425 4.82 28.81 -6.32
N LEU A 426 5.12 28.62 -5.03
CA LEU A 426 4.41 29.27 -3.93
C LEU A 426 4.68 30.77 -3.84
N LYS A 427 5.80 31.29 -4.37
CA LYS A 427 6.15 32.72 -4.36
C LYS A 427 5.15 33.59 -5.14
N LYS A 428 4.47 32.99 -6.12
CA LYS A 428 3.52 33.69 -7.00
C LYS A 428 2.06 33.48 -6.61
N LEU A 429 1.81 32.69 -5.55
CA LEU A 429 0.46 32.31 -5.15
C LEU A 429 -0.26 33.48 -4.50
N ARG A 430 -1.48 33.78 -4.97
CA ARG A 430 -2.33 34.84 -4.41
C ARG A 430 -3.20 34.26 -3.31
N THR A 431 -3.25 34.94 -2.17
CA THR A 431 -4.06 34.62 -1.01
C THR A 431 -5.05 35.73 -0.72
N GLN A 432 -6.13 35.44 0.00
CA GLN A 432 -7.19 36.41 0.33
C GLN A 432 -6.87 37.22 1.60
N ASN A 433 -6.05 36.66 2.51
CA ASN A 433 -5.67 37.30 3.77
C ASN A 433 -4.29 36.80 4.25
N ASP A 434 -3.79 37.40 5.34
CA ASP A 434 -2.46 37.08 5.90
C ASP A 434 -2.40 35.69 6.54
N ASP A 435 -3.51 35.17 7.09
CA ASP A 435 -3.56 33.84 7.68
C ASP A 435 -3.43 32.76 6.59
N GLN A 436 -4.09 32.93 5.45
CA GLN A 436 -3.90 32.06 4.28
C GLN A 436 -2.45 32.15 3.76
N LYS A 437 -1.88 33.36 3.71
CA LYS A 437 -0.47 33.54 3.32
C LYS A 437 0.47 32.79 4.27
N THR A 438 0.18 32.82 5.56
CA THR A 438 0.94 32.06 6.55
C THR A 438 0.76 30.54 6.34
N GLY A 439 -0.44 30.07 5.98
CA GLY A 439 -0.69 28.68 5.60
C GLY A 439 0.20 28.23 4.42
N VAL A 440 0.32 29.09 3.39
CA VAL A 440 1.25 28.85 2.25
C VAL A 440 2.71 28.77 2.71
N GLU A 441 3.12 29.67 3.60
CA GLU A 441 4.48 29.70 4.13
C GLU A 441 4.81 28.47 5.00
N ILE A 442 3.83 27.94 5.76
CA ILE A 442 3.95 26.68 6.50
C ILE A 442 4.31 25.54 5.55
N VAL A 443 3.58 25.39 4.45
CA VAL A 443 3.89 24.36 3.44
C VAL A 443 5.27 24.60 2.84
N ARG A 444 5.60 25.83 2.44
CA ARG A 444 6.90 26.16 1.86
C ARG A 444 8.06 25.74 2.76
N ARG A 445 7.95 25.95 4.07
CA ARG A 445 8.95 25.49 5.05
C ARG A 445 8.98 23.98 5.16
N ALA A 446 7.79 23.34 5.19
CA ALA A 446 7.66 21.90 5.31
C ALA A 446 8.31 21.15 4.14
N LEU A 447 8.24 21.68 2.91
CA LEU A 447 8.83 21.07 1.71
C LEU A 447 10.37 20.88 1.82
N SER A 448 11.04 21.62 2.70
CA SER A 448 12.48 21.45 2.94
C SER A 448 12.82 20.28 3.85
N TRP A 449 11.89 19.78 4.63
CA TRP A 449 12.17 18.80 5.68
C TRP A 449 12.61 17.42 5.18
N PRO A 450 12.08 16.85 4.08
CA PRO A 450 12.59 15.58 3.58
C PRO A 450 14.09 15.65 3.25
N ALA A 451 14.54 16.65 2.48
CA ALA A 451 15.96 16.85 2.18
C ALA A 451 16.81 17.12 3.43
N ARG A 452 16.30 17.92 4.37
CA ARG A 452 16.95 18.16 5.68
C ARG A 452 17.14 16.89 6.46
N GLN A 453 16.09 16.05 6.54
CA GLN A 453 16.13 14.81 7.32
C GLN A 453 17.10 13.79 6.71
N ILE A 454 17.15 13.68 5.37
CA ILE A 454 18.13 12.84 4.67
C ILE A 454 19.55 13.28 5.00
N ALA A 455 19.83 14.59 4.98
CA ALA A 455 21.13 15.15 5.33
C ALA A 455 21.48 14.89 6.81
N LEU A 456 20.54 15.12 7.73
CA LEU A 456 20.71 14.84 9.17
C LEU A 456 21.03 13.37 9.44
N ASN A 457 20.34 12.44 8.77
CA ASN A 457 20.60 11.01 8.91
C ASN A 457 21.97 10.61 8.32
N ALA A 458 22.50 11.42 7.40
CA ALA A 458 23.85 11.28 6.86
C ALA A 458 24.96 11.91 7.75
N GLY A 459 24.57 12.61 8.83
CA GLY A 459 25.51 13.29 9.72
C GLY A 459 25.85 14.72 9.32
N GLU A 460 25.10 15.31 8.37
CA GLU A 460 25.31 16.64 7.83
C GLU A 460 24.28 17.65 8.38
N ASP A 461 24.60 18.96 8.35
CA ASP A 461 23.63 19.99 8.69
C ASP A 461 22.62 20.19 7.55
N GLY A 462 21.38 19.77 7.81
CA GLY A 462 20.31 19.83 6.82
C GLY A 462 19.98 21.25 6.33
N SER A 463 20.20 22.30 7.14
CA SER A 463 19.94 23.68 6.75
C SER A 463 21.00 24.18 5.78
N ILE A 464 22.27 23.84 6.02
CA ILE A 464 23.39 24.17 5.12
C ILE A 464 23.21 23.45 3.79
N ILE A 465 22.88 22.15 3.81
CA ILE A 465 22.68 21.37 2.59
C ILE A 465 21.53 21.96 1.74
N VAL A 466 20.38 22.24 2.35
CA VAL A 466 19.25 22.86 1.64
C VAL A 466 19.61 24.23 1.08
N GLY A 467 20.33 25.07 1.84
CA GLY A 467 20.81 26.37 1.35
C GLY A 467 21.66 26.21 0.09
N LYS A 468 22.68 25.35 0.12
CA LYS A 468 23.56 25.09 -1.04
C LYS A 468 22.83 24.51 -2.26
N ILE A 469 21.76 23.71 -2.05
CA ILE A 469 20.94 23.23 -3.16
C ILE A 469 20.18 24.39 -3.79
N LEU A 470 19.60 25.29 -2.99
CA LEU A 470 18.81 26.42 -3.46
C LEU A 470 19.64 27.54 -4.07
N ASP A 471 20.93 27.65 -3.73
CA ASP A 471 21.88 28.64 -4.32
C ASP A 471 22.13 28.39 -5.81
N LYS A 472 21.82 27.20 -6.34
CA LYS A 472 21.94 26.89 -7.77
C LYS A 472 20.56 26.72 -8.41
N ASP A 473 20.36 27.38 -9.54
CA ASP A 473 19.07 27.35 -10.28
C ASP A 473 18.82 26.05 -11.05
N THR A 474 19.80 25.14 -11.12
CA THR A 474 19.65 23.87 -11.86
C THR A 474 18.63 22.98 -11.17
N TYR A 475 17.52 22.66 -11.85
CA TYR A 475 16.37 21.92 -11.29
C TYR A 475 16.75 20.59 -10.63
N ALA A 476 17.62 19.79 -11.28
CA ALA A 476 18.03 18.48 -10.80
C ALA A 476 19.27 18.49 -9.90
N TYR A 477 19.82 19.67 -9.56
CA TYR A 477 20.98 19.78 -8.68
C TYR A 477 20.56 19.49 -7.23
N GLY A 478 21.24 18.52 -6.61
CA GLY A 478 20.94 18.07 -5.26
C GLY A 478 22.17 17.52 -4.53
N PHE A 479 21.95 16.98 -3.34
CA PHE A 479 22.97 16.38 -2.48
C PHE A 479 22.79 14.86 -2.44
N ASP A 480 23.78 14.12 -2.91
CA ASP A 480 23.88 12.68 -2.75
C ASP A 480 24.38 12.35 -1.33
N ALA A 481 23.46 12.00 -0.45
CA ALA A 481 23.77 11.70 0.93
C ALA A 481 24.60 10.40 1.12
N GLN A 482 24.65 9.53 0.10
CA GLN A 482 25.47 8.31 0.13
C GLN A 482 26.95 8.68 -0.02
N SER A 483 27.32 9.48 -1.04
CA SER A 483 28.70 9.89 -1.33
C SER A 483 29.13 11.17 -0.62
N GLY A 484 28.20 12.01 -0.16
CA GLY A 484 28.48 13.33 0.40
C GLY A 484 28.76 14.42 -0.64
N GLU A 485 28.37 14.18 -1.91
CA GLU A 485 28.66 15.06 -3.03
C GLU A 485 27.42 15.80 -3.54
N TYR A 486 27.63 16.96 -4.16
CA TYR A 486 26.58 17.69 -4.87
C TYR A 486 26.59 17.30 -6.34
N VAL A 487 25.49 16.70 -6.81
CA VAL A 487 25.40 16.10 -8.14
C VAL A 487 24.10 16.50 -8.86
N ASN A 488 24.02 16.18 -10.16
CA ASN A 488 22.74 16.15 -10.85
C ASN A 488 22.04 14.83 -10.49
N MET A 489 20.96 14.91 -9.72
CA MET A 489 20.24 13.76 -9.18
C MET A 489 19.70 12.85 -10.29
N MET A 490 19.15 13.43 -11.36
CA MET A 490 18.60 12.65 -12.49
C MET A 490 19.69 11.85 -13.21
N SER A 491 20.83 12.47 -13.52
CA SER A 491 21.93 11.80 -14.22
C SER A 491 22.65 10.78 -13.33
N LYS A 492 22.60 10.94 -12.01
CA LYS A 492 23.17 10.01 -11.04
C LYS A 492 22.23 8.82 -10.74
N GLY A 493 21.00 8.85 -11.27
CA GLY A 493 19.99 7.83 -11.00
C GLY A 493 19.30 7.95 -9.63
N ILE A 494 19.47 9.10 -8.94
CA ILE A 494 18.80 9.39 -7.66
C ILE A 494 17.46 10.06 -8.00
N ILE A 495 16.42 9.24 -8.15
CA ILE A 495 15.13 9.63 -8.70
C ILE A 495 13.99 9.10 -7.83
N ASP A 496 12.91 9.88 -7.70
CA ASP A 496 11.71 9.52 -6.96
C ASP A 496 10.51 9.46 -7.93
N PRO A 497 9.57 8.50 -7.76
CA PRO A 497 8.33 8.46 -8.52
C PRO A 497 7.46 9.68 -8.21
N THR A 498 6.93 10.34 -9.24
CA THR A 498 6.05 11.52 -9.09
C THR A 498 4.84 11.22 -8.22
N LYS A 499 4.20 10.06 -8.42
CA LYS A 499 3.04 9.58 -7.65
C LYS A 499 3.36 9.47 -6.15
N VAL A 500 4.53 8.93 -5.80
CA VAL A 500 4.98 8.77 -4.41
C VAL A 500 5.14 10.14 -3.74
N VAL A 501 5.86 11.07 -4.39
CA VAL A 501 6.12 12.42 -3.85
C VAL A 501 4.81 13.21 -3.68
N ARG A 502 3.94 13.13 -4.68
CA ARG A 502 2.63 13.80 -4.68
C ARG A 502 1.70 13.25 -3.59
N ALA A 503 1.56 11.91 -3.51
CA ALA A 503 0.70 11.26 -2.53
C ALA A 503 1.17 11.54 -1.09
N ALA A 504 2.48 11.49 -0.85
CA ALA A 504 3.06 11.84 0.44
C ALA A 504 2.71 13.27 0.88
N LEU A 505 2.82 14.26 -0.02
CA LEU A 505 2.48 15.65 0.30
C LEU A 505 0.97 15.84 0.53
N GLN A 506 0.12 15.27 -0.33
CA GLN A 506 -1.33 15.39 -0.23
C GLN A 506 -1.86 14.71 1.04
N GLY A 507 -1.39 13.50 1.35
CA GLY A 507 -1.74 12.78 2.58
C GLY A 507 -1.30 13.53 3.84
N ALA A 508 -0.07 14.01 3.85
CA ALA A 508 0.48 14.81 4.95
C ALA A 508 -0.35 16.08 5.21
N ALA A 509 -0.64 16.85 4.17
CA ALA A 509 -1.36 18.12 4.29
C ALA A 509 -2.83 17.91 4.68
N SER A 510 -3.48 16.87 4.16
CA SER A 510 -4.87 16.54 4.50
C SER A 510 -5.03 16.32 6.01
N VAL A 511 -4.21 15.44 6.59
CA VAL A 511 -4.29 15.15 8.03
C VAL A 511 -3.77 16.31 8.87
N ALA A 512 -2.67 16.95 8.46
CA ALA A 512 -2.12 18.11 9.15
C ALA A 512 -3.13 19.27 9.21
N GLY A 513 -3.87 19.52 8.13
CA GLY A 513 -4.94 20.53 8.09
C GLY A 513 -6.06 20.25 9.10
N LEU A 514 -6.45 18.99 9.28
CA LEU A 514 -7.44 18.59 10.30
C LEU A 514 -6.87 18.79 11.72
N LEU A 515 -5.62 18.42 11.95
CA LEU A 515 -4.97 18.59 13.26
C LEU A 515 -4.79 20.06 13.65
N ILE A 516 -4.43 20.93 12.71
CA ILE A 516 -4.32 22.38 12.93
C ILE A 516 -5.66 23.01 13.31
N THR A 517 -6.77 22.51 12.75
CA THR A 517 -8.12 22.99 13.02
C THR A 517 -8.79 22.34 14.23
N THR A 518 -8.12 21.38 14.89
CA THR A 518 -8.67 20.69 16.07
C THR A 518 -8.58 21.57 17.32
N GLU A 519 -9.70 21.72 18.03
CA GLU A 519 -9.81 22.50 19.28
C GLU A 519 -10.08 21.61 20.49
N ALA A 520 -10.76 20.49 20.31
CA ALA A 520 -11.12 19.58 21.39
C ALA A 520 -10.79 18.13 21.05
N MET A 521 -10.41 17.37 22.08
CA MET A 521 -10.17 15.94 22.00
C MET A 521 -11.02 15.22 23.04
N VAL A 522 -11.63 14.09 22.65
CA VAL A 522 -12.55 13.31 23.50
C VAL A 522 -12.07 11.87 23.58
N ALA A 523 -11.77 11.38 24.78
CA ALA A 523 -11.31 10.01 25.01
C ALA A 523 -12.16 9.31 26.07
N ASP A 524 -12.19 7.97 26.06
CA ASP A 524 -12.78 7.18 27.14
C ASP A 524 -11.94 7.28 28.41
N VAL A 525 -12.58 7.52 29.56
CA VAL A 525 -11.90 7.42 30.86
C VAL A 525 -11.47 5.96 31.06
N PRO A 526 -10.19 5.69 31.43
CA PRO A 526 -9.74 4.35 31.75
C PRO A 526 -10.63 3.73 32.83
N LYS A 527 -11.15 2.54 32.61
CA LYS A 527 -11.80 1.79 33.67
C LYS A 527 -10.72 1.44 34.70
N GLN A 528 -10.83 1.95 35.92
CA GLN A 528 -10.03 1.42 37.02
C GLN A 528 -10.33 -0.08 37.13
N GLN A 529 -9.31 -0.92 36.91
CA GLN A 529 -9.41 -2.32 37.23
C GLN A 529 -9.70 -2.39 38.71
N ALA A 530 -10.87 -2.92 39.11
CA ALA A 530 -11.15 -3.21 40.48
C ALA A 530 -10.01 -4.11 41.00
N PRO A 531 -9.43 -3.80 42.18
CA PRO A 531 -8.39 -4.65 42.73
C PRO A 531 -8.93 -6.08 42.82
N ALA A 532 -8.15 -7.04 42.32
CA ALA A 532 -8.49 -8.46 42.40
C ALA A 532 -8.79 -8.76 43.88
N MET A 533 -10.01 -9.16 44.21
CA MET A 533 -10.37 -9.61 45.54
C MET A 533 -9.40 -10.74 45.91
N PRO A 534 -8.71 -10.64 47.05
CA PRO A 534 -7.92 -11.75 47.54
C PRO A 534 -8.87 -12.92 47.75
N GLY A 535 -8.61 -14.02 47.00
CA GLY A 535 -9.40 -15.23 47.12
C GLY A 535 -9.49 -15.66 48.56
N GLY A 536 -10.72 -15.59 49.11
CA GLY A 536 -11.02 -16.11 50.44
C GLY A 536 -10.69 -17.60 50.50
N GLY A 537 -9.62 -17.94 51.19
CA GLY A 537 -9.32 -19.32 51.56
C GLY A 537 -10.48 -19.87 52.37
N MET A 538 -11.27 -20.77 51.80
CA MET A 538 -12.13 -21.66 52.58
C MET A 538 -11.22 -22.66 53.27
N GLY A 539 -11.03 -22.43 54.59
CA GLY A 539 -10.43 -23.37 55.49
C GLY A 539 -11.17 -24.70 55.47
N GLY A 540 -10.43 -25.79 55.47
CA GLY A 540 -10.92 -27.13 55.63
C GLY A 540 -11.77 -27.30 56.88
N MET A 541 -12.78 -28.12 56.75
CA MET A 541 -13.38 -28.88 57.85
C MET A 541 -13.24 -30.34 57.50
N ASP A 542 -12.40 -31.01 58.28
CA ASP A 542 -12.41 -32.44 58.49
C ASP A 542 -13.80 -32.89 58.95
N PHE A 543 -14.29 -33.93 58.34
CA PHE A 543 -14.94 -35.10 58.96
C PHE A 543 -14.99 -36.26 57.96
#